data_f652482fb627eb29a04d770913c653ad
#
_entry.id   f652482fb627eb29a04d770913c653ad
#
_cell.length_a   1.000
_cell.length_b   1.000
_cell.length_c   1.000
_cell.angle_alpha   90.00
_cell.angle_beta   90.00
_cell.angle_gamma   90.00
#
_symmetry.space_group_name_H-M   'P 1'
#
loop_
_entity.id
_entity.type
_entity.pdbx_description
1 polymer ?
#
loop_
_entity_poly.entity_id
_entity_poly.type
_entity_poly.pdbx_seq_one_letter_code
_entity_poly.pdbx_strand_id
1 'polypeptide(L)'
;MSKEDELFNKGIIAFNNRQYYDAHEFWEDLWLNYKLEDAKFVQGLIQLAVSYFHFFNKNLNGARSMMKKCLTKFEPYQRVRGVDVISLKTQIIRVQNYFNEIEDTSIIDDSYIIILKVIHE
;
A
#
# COMPACT_ATOMS: atom_id res chain seq x y z
N MET A 1 -2.77 -22.34 7.37
CA MET A 1 -2.28 -21.07 6.78
C MET A 1 -0.78 -21.00 6.95
N SER A 2 -0.07 -20.65 5.90
CA SER A 2 1.39 -20.53 5.95
C SER A 2 1.82 -19.25 6.67
N LYS A 3 3.10 -19.19 7.07
CA LYS A 3 3.69 -17.97 7.63
C LYS A 3 3.63 -16.82 6.64
N GLU A 4 3.82 -17.10 5.36
CA GLU A 4 3.70 -16.08 4.30
C GLU A 4 2.31 -15.48 4.28
N ASP A 5 1.27 -16.32 4.31
CA ASP A 5 -0.11 -15.87 4.30
C ASP A 5 -0.44 -15.10 5.57
N GLU A 6 0.08 -15.52 6.72
CA GLU A 6 -0.11 -14.80 7.99
C GLU A 6 0.46 -13.38 7.92
N LEU A 7 1.68 -13.24 7.42
CA LEU A 7 2.34 -11.94 7.32
C LEU A 7 1.60 -11.02 6.34
N PHE A 8 1.19 -11.58 5.20
CA PHE A 8 0.39 -10.81 4.23
C PHE A 8 -0.91 -10.31 4.87
N ASN A 9 -1.65 -11.20 5.54
CA ASN A 9 -2.94 -10.87 6.13
C ASN A 9 -2.80 -9.88 7.29
N LYS A 10 -1.78 -10.03 8.13
CA LYS A 10 -1.50 -9.07 9.21
C LYS A 10 -1.23 -7.68 8.65
N GLY A 11 -0.49 -7.60 7.55
CA GLY A 11 -0.24 -6.33 6.86
C GLY A 11 -1.53 -5.71 6.35
N ILE A 12 -2.42 -6.50 5.74
CA ILE A 12 -3.73 -6.02 5.26
C ILE A 12 -4.56 -5.45 6.40
N ILE A 13 -4.66 -6.19 7.51
CA ILE A 13 -5.45 -5.76 8.68
C ILE A 13 -4.87 -4.44 9.24
N ALA A 14 -3.56 -4.38 9.42
CA ALA A 14 -2.90 -3.18 9.93
C ALA A 14 -3.12 -1.99 9.00
N PHE A 15 -2.93 -2.18 7.70
CA PHE A 15 -3.13 -1.13 6.70
C PHE A 15 -4.55 -0.57 6.75
N ASN A 16 -5.55 -1.46 6.78
CA ASN A 16 -6.95 -1.05 6.80
C ASN A 16 -7.35 -0.36 8.10
N ASN A 17 -6.59 -0.56 9.16
CA ASN A 17 -6.76 0.12 10.45
C ASN A 17 -5.88 1.38 10.56
N ARG A 18 -5.29 1.82 9.46
CA ARG A 18 -4.41 2.99 9.40
C ARG A 18 -3.15 2.85 10.26
N GLN A 19 -2.75 1.63 10.56
CA GLN A 19 -1.51 1.31 11.26
C GLN A 19 -0.43 1.05 10.22
N TYR A 20 -0.04 2.09 9.51
CA TYR A 20 0.81 2.00 8.32
C TYR A 20 2.23 1.53 8.62
N TYR A 21 2.77 1.94 9.74
CA TYR A 21 4.10 1.47 10.15
C TYR A 21 4.09 -0.04 10.38
N ASP A 22 3.09 -0.55 11.10
CA ASP A 22 2.96 -1.97 11.36
C ASP A 22 2.72 -2.76 10.07
N ALA A 23 1.87 -2.24 9.18
CA ALA A 23 1.65 -2.86 7.88
C ALA A 23 2.96 -3.01 7.10
N HIS A 24 3.73 -1.94 7.03
CA HIS A 24 5.04 -1.92 6.38
C HIS A 24 5.96 -2.98 6.98
N GLU A 25 6.01 -3.10 8.31
CA GLU A 25 6.86 -4.06 9.00
C GLU A 25 6.48 -5.52 8.66
N PHE A 26 5.18 -5.85 8.68
CA PHE A 26 4.72 -7.19 8.34
C PHE A 26 5.07 -7.55 6.90
N TRP A 27 4.84 -6.64 5.97
CA TRP A 27 5.12 -6.88 4.55
C TRP A 27 6.62 -6.87 4.25
N GLU A 28 7.39 -6.08 4.96
CA GLU A 28 8.86 -6.10 4.81
C GLU A 28 9.44 -7.41 5.31
N ASP A 29 8.93 -7.95 6.42
CA ASP A 29 9.31 -9.27 6.92
C ASP A 29 9.01 -10.35 5.87
N LEU A 30 7.82 -10.29 5.26
CA LEU A 30 7.44 -11.17 4.16
C LEU A 30 8.41 -11.05 2.98
N TRP A 31 8.72 -9.83 2.58
CA TRP A 31 9.55 -9.53 1.42
C TRP A 31 11.01 -9.94 1.62
N LEU A 32 11.56 -9.73 2.82
CA LEU A 32 12.97 -10.01 3.12
C LEU A 32 13.26 -11.48 3.38
N ASN A 33 12.33 -12.22 3.97
CA ASN A 33 12.62 -13.55 4.51
C ASN A 33 12.05 -14.70 3.68
N TYR A 34 11.37 -14.40 2.60
CA TYR A 34 10.76 -15.42 1.74
C TYR A 34 11.10 -15.15 0.28
N LYS A 35 11.24 -16.22 -0.49
CA LYS A 35 11.47 -16.12 -1.92
C LYS A 35 10.11 -16.07 -2.62
N LEU A 36 9.67 -14.87 -3.00
CA LEU A 36 8.33 -14.64 -3.53
C LEU A 36 8.36 -14.51 -5.06
N GLU A 37 7.40 -15.14 -5.72
CA GLU A 37 7.16 -14.91 -7.16
C GLU A 37 6.58 -13.52 -7.40
N ASP A 38 5.79 -13.02 -6.45
CA ASP A 38 5.14 -11.71 -6.49
C ASP A 38 5.86 -10.67 -5.62
N ALA A 39 7.17 -10.77 -5.50
CA ALA A 39 7.96 -9.87 -4.65
C ALA A 39 7.75 -8.39 -5.00
N LYS A 40 7.62 -8.08 -6.28
CA LYS A 40 7.38 -6.71 -6.74
C LYS A 40 6.04 -6.17 -6.28
N PHE A 41 5.00 -7.01 -6.27
CA PHE A 41 3.69 -6.64 -5.73
C PHE A 41 3.79 -6.33 -4.23
N VAL A 42 4.47 -7.17 -3.47
CA VAL A 42 4.65 -6.96 -2.02
C VAL A 42 5.46 -5.68 -1.77
N GLN A 43 6.49 -5.42 -2.56
CA GLN A 43 7.24 -4.17 -2.47
C GLN A 43 6.34 -2.95 -2.72
N GLY A 44 5.42 -3.06 -3.68
CA GLY A 44 4.42 -2.02 -3.93
C GLY A 44 3.53 -1.75 -2.71
N LEU A 45 3.09 -2.81 -2.03
CA LEU A 45 2.31 -2.67 -0.79
C LEU A 45 3.10 -1.96 0.31
N ILE A 46 4.38 -2.30 0.46
CA ILE A 46 5.27 -1.63 1.42
C ILE A 46 5.33 -0.13 1.12
N GLN A 47 5.54 0.22 -0.14
CA GLN A 47 5.63 1.63 -0.55
C GLN A 47 4.31 2.37 -0.37
N LEU A 48 3.18 1.71 -0.62
CA LEU A 48 1.85 2.29 -0.40
C LEU A 48 1.65 2.62 1.09
N ALA A 49 2.00 1.70 1.97
CA ALA A 49 1.91 1.92 3.41
C ALA A 49 2.84 3.06 3.85
N VAL A 50 4.07 3.09 3.34
CA VAL A 50 5.03 4.15 3.66
C VAL A 50 4.55 5.51 3.16
N SER A 51 3.86 5.56 2.01
CA SER A 51 3.27 6.81 1.51
C SER A 51 2.30 7.42 2.52
N TYR A 52 1.34 6.62 3.03
CA TYR A 52 0.41 7.10 4.04
C TYR A 52 1.11 7.41 5.37
N PHE A 53 2.08 6.61 5.75
CA PHE A 53 2.88 6.87 6.95
C PHE A 53 3.51 8.28 6.87
N HIS A 54 4.14 8.60 5.75
CA HIS A 54 4.71 9.93 5.52
C HIS A 54 3.64 11.02 5.56
N PHE A 55 2.51 10.78 4.92
CA PHE A 55 1.41 11.76 4.91
C PHE A 55 0.98 12.12 6.33
N PHE A 56 0.74 11.12 7.17
CA PHE A 56 0.29 11.36 8.54
C PHE A 56 1.40 11.84 9.47
N ASN A 57 2.65 11.83 9.02
CA ASN A 57 3.79 12.41 9.72
C ASN A 57 4.21 13.75 9.13
N LYS A 58 3.31 14.42 8.42
CA LYS A 58 3.51 15.75 7.84
C LYS A 58 4.65 15.80 6.82
N ASN A 59 4.89 14.70 6.12
CA ASN A 59 5.90 14.61 5.08
C ASN A 59 5.22 14.40 3.72
N LEU A 60 4.70 15.49 3.15
CA LEU A 60 3.97 15.43 1.88
C LEU A 60 4.89 15.00 0.73
N ASN A 61 6.14 15.46 0.72
CA ASN A 61 7.09 15.08 -0.33
C ASN A 61 7.37 13.57 -0.32
N GLY A 62 7.56 12.99 0.87
CA GLY A 62 7.72 11.54 1.02
C GLY A 62 6.47 10.78 0.59
N ALA A 63 5.29 11.28 0.96
CA ALA A 63 4.03 10.67 0.56
C ALA A 63 3.87 10.64 -0.96
N ARG A 64 4.14 11.75 -1.63
CA ARG A 64 4.09 11.86 -3.10
C ARG A 64 5.06 10.89 -3.77
N SER A 65 6.31 10.84 -3.27
CA SER A 65 7.35 9.99 -3.83
C SER A 65 6.98 8.51 -3.74
N MET A 66 6.53 8.06 -2.58
CA MET A 66 6.17 6.67 -2.36
C MET A 66 4.91 6.26 -3.14
N MET A 67 3.92 7.14 -3.25
CA MET A 67 2.71 6.85 -4.03
C MET A 67 3.05 6.62 -5.50
N LYS A 68 3.95 7.44 -6.05
CA LYS A 68 4.43 7.29 -7.42
C LYS A 68 5.18 5.96 -7.61
N LYS A 69 6.05 5.61 -6.66
CA LYS A 69 6.83 4.37 -6.74
C LYS A 69 5.96 3.13 -6.67
N CYS A 70 4.96 3.12 -5.77
CA CYS A 70 4.09 1.95 -5.63
C CYS A 70 3.28 1.69 -6.90
N LEU A 71 2.82 2.73 -7.58
CA LEU A 71 2.08 2.59 -8.82
C LEU A 71 2.90 1.83 -9.85
N THR A 72 4.19 2.15 -9.98
CA THR A 72 5.12 1.46 -10.88
C THR A 72 5.24 -0.03 -10.51
N LYS A 73 5.29 -0.34 -9.21
CA LYS A 73 5.41 -1.73 -8.74
C LYS A 73 4.18 -2.56 -9.05
N PHE A 74 3.00 -1.95 -9.03
CA PHE A 74 1.74 -2.65 -9.31
C PHE A 74 1.47 -2.84 -10.80
N GLU A 75 2.17 -2.13 -11.67
CA GLU A 75 1.89 -2.06 -13.10
C GLU A 75 1.75 -3.41 -13.80
N PRO A 76 2.63 -4.42 -13.56
CA PRO A 76 2.53 -5.70 -14.25
C PRO A 76 1.38 -6.60 -13.81
N TYR A 77 0.70 -6.24 -12.72
CA TYR A 77 -0.26 -7.16 -12.09
C TYR A 77 -1.71 -6.76 -12.39
N GLN A 78 -2.58 -7.77 -12.48
CA GLN A 78 -4.03 -7.58 -12.61
C GLN A 78 -4.73 -8.04 -11.33
N ARG A 79 -4.33 -9.21 -10.82
CA ARG A 79 -4.88 -9.77 -9.58
C ARG A 79 -3.81 -10.59 -8.89
N VAL A 80 -3.59 -10.33 -7.62
CA VAL A 80 -2.58 -11.03 -6.81
C VAL A 80 -3.10 -11.20 -5.40
N ARG A 81 -3.00 -12.41 -4.85
CA ARG A 81 -3.39 -12.74 -3.47
C ARG A 81 -4.81 -12.26 -3.12
N GLY A 82 -5.73 -12.35 -4.07
CA GLY A 82 -7.10 -11.91 -3.87
C GLY A 82 -7.32 -10.41 -3.98
N VAL A 83 -6.30 -9.64 -4.32
CA VAL A 83 -6.40 -8.19 -4.51
C VAL A 83 -6.64 -7.88 -5.97
N ASP A 84 -7.68 -7.09 -6.27
CA ASP A 84 -7.92 -6.54 -7.61
C ASP A 84 -6.95 -5.37 -7.82
N VAL A 85 -5.84 -5.66 -8.49
CA VAL A 85 -4.77 -4.67 -8.69
C VAL A 85 -5.17 -3.61 -9.70
N ILE A 86 -6.04 -3.95 -10.66
CA ILE A 86 -6.55 -2.97 -11.63
C ILE A 86 -7.31 -1.87 -10.88
N SER A 87 -8.23 -2.26 -10.01
CA SER A 87 -8.98 -1.31 -9.18
C SER A 87 -8.04 -0.52 -8.24
N LEU A 88 -7.07 -1.20 -7.64
CA LEU A 88 -6.10 -0.56 -6.76
C LEU A 88 -5.30 0.51 -7.50
N LYS A 89 -4.85 0.24 -8.72
CA LYS A 89 -4.12 1.23 -9.53
C LYS A 89 -4.96 2.47 -9.79
N THR A 90 -6.24 2.29 -10.10
CA THR A 90 -7.15 3.42 -10.30
C THR A 90 -7.27 4.27 -9.03
N GLN A 91 -7.40 3.64 -7.89
CA GLN A 91 -7.46 4.34 -6.60
C GLN A 91 -6.16 5.08 -6.29
N ILE A 92 -5.01 4.46 -6.57
CA ILE A 92 -3.70 5.07 -6.35
C ILE A 92 -3.53 6.32 -7.22
N ILE A 93 -3.94 6.27 -8.49
CA ILE A 93 -3.88 7.43 -9.37
C ILE A 93 -4.71 8.58 -8.80
N ARG A 94 -5.90 8.28 -8.29
CA ARG A 94 -6.76 9.27 -7.67
C ARG A 94 -6.11 9.92 -6.44
N VAL A 95 -5.50 9.11 -5.59
CA VAL A 95 -4.80 9.59 -4.39
C VAL A 95 -3.55 10.38 -4.77
N GLN A 96 -2.81 9.91 -5.77
CA GLN A 96 -1.63 10.60 -6.28
C GLN A 96 -1.98 12.01 -6.76
N ASN A 97 -3.06 12.13 -7.53
CA ASN A 97 -3.52 13.44 -8.01
C ASN A 97 -3.88 14.35 -6.83
N TYR A 98 -4.57 13.81 -5.84
CA TYR A 98 -4.91 14.55 -4.62
C TYR A 98 -3.64 15.04 -3.89
N PHE A 99 -2.66 14.17 -3.68
CA PHE A 99 -1.41 14.53 -3.02
C PHE A 99 -0.62 15.59 -3.79
N ASN A 100 -0.75 15.61 -5.12
CA ASN A 100 -0.06 16.60 -5.96
C ASN A 100 -0.74 17.96 -5.95
N GLU A 101 -2.02 18.03 -5.58
CA GLU A 101 -2.80 19.27 -5.57
C GLU A 101 -2.79 19.99 -4.22
N ILE A 102 -2.64 19.26 -3.11
CA ILE A 102 -2.68 19.85 -1.77
C ILE A 102 -1.33 20.46 -1.40
N GLU A 103 -1.36 21.43 -0.47
CA GLU A 103 -0.15 22.13 -0.01
C GLU A 103 0.36 21.59 1.33
N ASP A 104 -0.51 20.96 2.12
CA ASP A 104 -0.13 20.39 3.42
C ASP A 104 -0.93 19.13 3.72
N THR A 105 -0.58 18.48 4.83
CA THR A 105 -1.16 17.19 5.24
C THR A 105 -2.15 17.32 6.40
N SER A 106 -2.63 18.52 6.70
CA SER A 106 -3.46 18.75 7.89
C SER A 106 -4.84 18.10 7.84
N ILE A 107 -5.40 17.96 6.65
CA ILE A 107 -6.73 17.36 6.46
C ILE A 107 -6.70 16.40 5.28
N ILE A 108 -7.31 15.24 5.45
CA ILE A 108 -7.56 14.31 4.35
C ILE A 108 -8.99 13.80 4.45
N ASP A 109 -9.70 13.83 3.32
CA ASP A 109 -11.01 13.21 3.21
C ASP A 109 -10.85 11.69 3.21
N ASP A 110 -11.69 10.98 3.95
CA ASP A 110 -11.61 9.52 4.06
C ASP A 110 -11.71 8.80 2.71
N SER A 111 -12.32 9.44 1.70
CA SER A 111 -12.40 8.85 0.35
C SER A 111 -11.03 8.70 -0.32
N TYR A 112 -10.00 9.37 0.19
CA TYR A 112 -8.62 9.22 -0.29
C TYR A 112 -7.80 8.23 0.56
N ILE A 113 -8.43 7.60 1.55
CA ILE A 113 -7.80 6.54 2.36
C ILE A 113 -8.17 5.20 1.74
N ILE A 114 -7.20 4.57 1.08
CA ILE A 114 -7.42 3.29 0.41
C ILE A 114 -7.67 2.20 1.45
N ILE A 115 -8.68 1.38 1.22
CA ILE A 115 -8.95 0.15 1.97
C ILE A 115 -8.67 -1.01 1.00
N LEU A 116 -7.79 -1.90 1.42
CA LEU A 116 -7.45 -3.08 0.62
C LEU A 116 -8.47 -4.17 0.87
N LYS A 117 -9.12 -4.60 -0.20
CA LYS A 117 -10.11 -5.69 -0.16
C LYS A 117 -9.45 -6.95 -0.70
N VAL A 118 -9.48 -8.01 0.09
CA VAL A 118 -8.94 -9.31 -0.30
C VAL A 118 -10.10 -10.29 -0.43
N ILE A 119 -10.25 -10.84 -1.62
CA ILE A 119 -11.30 -11.82 -1.91
C ILE A 119 -10.65 -13.20 -1.94
N HIS A 120 -11.05 -14.04 -1.02
CA HIS A 120 -10.62 -15.45 -0.95
C HIS A 120 -11.60 -16.30 -1.75
N GLU A 121 -11.09 -17.07 -2.70
CA GLU A 121 -11.89 -18.00 -3.50
C GLU A 121 -11.69 -19.42 -3.03
#